data_629db8f665e56b634cc1a71fe8645717
#
_entry.id   629db8f665e56b634cc1a71fe8645717
#
_cell.length_a   1.000
_cell.length_b   1.000
_cell.length_c   1.000
_cell.angle_alpha   90.00
_cell.angle_beta   90.00
_cell.angle_gamma   90.00
#
_symmetry.space_group_name_H-M   'P 1'
#
loop_
_entity.id
_entity.type
_entity.pdbx_description
1 polymer ?
#
loop_
_entity_poly.entity_id
_entity_poly.type
_entity_poly.pdbx_seq_one_letter_code
_entity_poly.pdbx_strand_id
1 'polypeptide(L)'
;GDHRDLHYPLRRQRQMCIRDSTTSELGAGKRRLAHVMGMYGTILFWTASVVMIFFYSSPQSTTPSAWPIVWHLGALLTVLGGSWFWFFLRVDVYSEAHPWYRVIKADLFVLALVASSLFGLIWSFLQSMSLQDRWDDKVFLVFFIVSNLVLFGGVYWSKFAHMFYKPGAALQKNLAEADGSRDNLPPEADAPEQFGLGIKREEPKHY
;
A
#
# COMPACT_ATOMS: atom_id res chain seq x y z
N GLY A 1 4.87 -35.73 -19.23
CA GLY A 1 4.28 -34.41 -19.05
C GLY A 1 5.39 -33.43 -18.72
N ASP A 2 5.58 -32.44 -19.55
CA ASP A 2 6.74 -31.55 -19.54
C ASP A 2 6.64 -30.53 -18.41
N HIS A 3 7.53 -30.64 -17.43
CA HIS A 3 7.63 -29.70 -16.32
C HIS A 3 7.97 -28.23 -16.74
N ARG A 4 8.18 -28.01 -18.04
CA ARG A 4 8.50 -26.68 -18.60
C ARG A 4 7.29 -25.74 -18.62
N ASP A 5 6.09 -26.25 -18.75
CA ASP A 5 4.87 -25.44 -18.89
C ASP A 5 4.39 -24.82 -17.58
N LEU A 6 4.75 -25.40 -16.43
CA LEU A 6 4.40 -24.89 -15.10
C LEU A 6 5.25 -23.67 -14.67
N HIS A 7 6.45 -23.51 -15.22
CA HIS A 7 7.34 -22.39 -14.88
C HIS A 7 7.05 -21.10 -15.66
N TYR A 8 6.31 -21.20 -16.77
CA TYR A 8 6.03 -20.05 -17.64
C TYR A 8 5.09 -19.00 -17.01
N PRO A 9 3.97 -19.39 -16.34
CA PRO A 9 3.13 -18.43 -15.64
C PRO A 9 3.84 -17.75 -14.46
N LEU A 10 4.68 -18.50 -13.73
CA LEU A 10 5.44 -17.97 -12.59
C LEU A 10 6.53 -16.99 -13.02
N ARG A 11 7.19 -17.20 -14.15
CA ARG A 11 8.13 -16.25 -14.75
C ARG A 11 7.44 -14.97 -15.20
N ARG A 12 6.27 -15.07 -15.82
CA ARG A 12 5.45 -13.93 -16.23
C ARG A 12 5.02 -13.08 -15.04
N GLN A 13 4.61 -13.72 -13.94
CA GLN A 13 4.31 -13.01 -12.69
C GLN A 13 5.52 -12.30 -12.10
N ARG A 14 6.71 -12.90 -12.14
CA ARG A 14 7.95 -12.24 -11.65
C ARG A 14 8.35 -11.06 -12.53
N GLN A 15 8.25 -11.16 -13.84
CA GLN A 15 8.55 -10.04 -14.75
C GLN A 15 7.54 -8.90 -14.63
N MET A 16 6.25 -9.19 -14.44
CA MET A 16 5.23 -8.18 -14.18
C MET A 16 5.50 -7.44 -12.86
N CYS A 17 5.93 -8.15 -11.81
CA CYS A 17 6.22 -7.53 -10.50
C CYS A 17 7.41 -6.56 -10.50
N ILE A 18 8.33 -6.67 -11.46
CA ILE A 18 9.55 -5.85 -11.50
C ILE A 18 9.41 -4.66 -12.46
N ARG A 19 8.56 -4.77 -13.47
CA ARG A 19 8.50 -3.81 -14.59
C ARG A 19 7.44 -2.74 -14.49
N ASP A 20 6.41 -2.96 -13.66
CA ASP A 20 5.27 -2.06 -13.60
C ASP A 20 5.35 -1.04 -12.46
N SER A 21 5.06 0.21 -12.78
CA SER A 21 4.80 1.24 -11.78
C SER A 21 3.62 0.83 -10.91
N THR A 22 3.62 1.22 -9.64
CA THR A 22 2.63 0.85 -8.61
C THR A 22 1.16 1.04 -9.05
N THR A 23 0.92 1.88 -10.06
CA THR A 23 -0.42 2.18 -10.58
C THR A 23 -0.82 1.35 -11.79
N SER A 24 0.13 0.83 -12.58
CA SER A 24 -0.14 0.03 -13.78
C SER A 24 -0.43 -1.45 -13.45
N GLU A 25 0.14 -1.97 -12.35
CA GLU A 25 -0.10 -3.34 -11.89
C GLU A 25 -1.57 -3.64 -11.53
N LEU A 26 -2.33 -2.62 -11.14
CA LEU A 26 -3.68 -2.80 -10.59
C LEU A 26 -4.80 -2.83 -11.64
N GLY A 27 -4.47 -2.70 -12.90
CA GLY A 27 -5.46 -2.63 -13.98
C GLY A 27 -6.38 -1.41 -13.87
N ALA A 28 -7.20 -1.20 -14.91
CA ALA A 28 -8.23 -0.16 -14.88
C ALA A 28 -9.41 -0.63 -14.01
N GLY A 29 -9.86 0.17 -13.03
CA GLY A 29 -11.08 -0.12 -12.31
C GLY A 29 -11.05 0.07 -10.80
N LYS A 30 -11.93 -0.62 -10.12
CA LYS A 30 -12.21 -0.48 -8.68
C LYS A 30 -10.97 -0.70 -7.79
N ARG A 31 -10.08 -1.64 -8.14
CA ARG A 31 -8.84 -1.91 -7.40
C ARG A 31 -7.88 -0.72 -7.43
N ARG A 32 -7.71 -0.13 -8.62
CA ARG A 32 -6.86 1.05 -8.80
C ARG A 32 -7.39 2.22 -7.99
N LEU A 33 -8.70 2.46 -8.03
CA LEU A 33 -9.32 3.55 -7.29
C LEU A 33 -9.12 3.40 -5.78
N ALA A 34 -9.43 2.23 -5.22
CA ALA A 34 -9.25 1.97 -3.78
C ALA A 34 -7.79 2.13 -3.35
N HIS A 35 -6.83 1.64 -4.17
CA HIS A 35 -5.41 1.78 -3.90
C HIS A 35 -4.95 3.24 -3.97
N VAL A 36 -5.37 3.99 -4.99
CA VAL A 36 -5.04 5.41 -5.14
C VAL A 36 -5.60 6.23 -3.98
N MET A 37 -6.84 5.99 -3.58
CA MET A 37 -7.44 6.63 -2.40
C MET A 37 -6.65 6.33 -1.13
N GLY A 38 -6.34 5.06 -0.87
CA GLY A 38 -5.56 4.65 0.29
C GLY A 38 -4.15 5.24 0.29
N MET A 39 -3.45 5.18 -0.83
CA MET A 39 -2.08 5.67 -0.97
C MET A 39 -1.99 7.20 -0.78
N TYR A 40 -2.75 7.95 -1.56
CA TYR A 40 -2.73 9.42 -1.43
C TYR A 40 -3.31 9.88 -0.09
N GLY A 41 -4.35 9.19 0.40
CA GLY A 41 -4.88 9.45 1.74
C GLY A 41 -3.80 9.30 2.80
N THR A 42 -3.03 8.23 2.78
CA THR A 42 -1.93 7.97 3.70
C THR A 42 -0.83 9.03 3.59
N ILE A 43 -0.44 9.40 2.37
CA ILE A 43 0.59 10.43 2.15
C ILE A 43 0.13 11.77 2.75
N LEU A 44 -1.09 12.20 2.47
CA LEU A 44 -1.65 13.44 3.02
C LEU A 44 -1.73 13.40 4.55
N PHE A 45 -2.25 12.29 5.10
CA PHE A 45 -2.39 12.08 6.54
C PHE A 45 -1.03 12.14 7.26
N TRP A 46 -0.02 11.44 6.77
CA TRP A 46 1.31 11.43 7.38
C TRP A 46 2.05 12.74 7.18
N THR A 47 1.98 13.34 5.99
CA THR A 47 2.62 14.65 5.75
C THR A 47 2.06 15.72 6.67
N ALA A 48 0.73 15.79 6.79
CA ALA A 48 0.10 16.74 7.71
C ALA A 48 0.46 16.45 9.17
N SER A 49 0.52 15.16 9.58
CA SER A 49 0.96 14.77 10.93
C SER A 49 2.39 15.24 11.22
N VAL A 50 3.32 14.96 10.30
CA VAL A 50 4.73 15.39 10.44
C VAL A 50 4.83 16.90 10.53
N VAL A 51 4.16 17.63 9.65
CA VAL A 51 4.21 19.10 9.68
C VAL A 51 3.63 19.65 10.98
N MET A 52 2.48 19.16 11.43
CA MET A 52 1.87 19.63 12.68
C MET A 52 2.74 19.29 13.90
N ILE A 53 3.34 18.13 13.96
CA ILE A 53 4.19 17.71 15.08
C ILE A 53 5.50 18.50 15.12
N PHE A 54 6.18 18.70 14.01
CA PHE A 54 7.51 19.30 14.02
C PHE A 54 7.50 20.84 13.94
N PHE A 55 6.51 21.43 13.31
CA PHE A 55 6.48 22.89 13.09
C PHE A 55 5.45 23.62 13.94
N TYR A 56 4.43 22.93 14.44
CA TYR A 56 3.31 23.54 15.16
C TYR A 56 3.01 22.87 16.52
N SER A 57 3.97 22.23 17.14
CA SER A 57 3.81 21.53 18.43
C SER A 57 3.77 22.47 19.64
N SER A 58 4.20 23.71 19.49
CA SER A 58 4.21 24.66 20.60
C SER A 58 2.79 25.18 20.90
N PRO A 59 2.40 25.33 22.19
CA PRO A 59 1.10 25.93 22.56
C PRO A 59 0.91 27.38 22.07
N GLN A 60 2.00 28.05 21.77
CA GLN A 60 1.97 29.42 21.25
C GLN A 60 1.87 29.48 19.73
N SER A 61 2.13 28.39 19.03
CA SER A 61 2.06 28.34 17.57
C SER A 61 0.61 28.18 17.11
N THR A 62 0.16 29.10 16.26
CA THR A 62 -1.14 28.96 15.61
C THR A 62 -0.99 28.07 14.37
N THR A 63 -1.56 26.88 14.41
CA THR A 63 -1.56 25.98 13.25
C THR A 63 -2.48 26.54 12.16
N PRO A 64 -1.99 26.78 10.93
CA PRO A 64 -2.86 27.15 9.81
C PRO A 64 -3.94 26.09 9.60
N SER A 65 -5.18 26.51 9.40
CA SER A 65 -6.34 25.64 9.24
C SER A 65 -6.22 24.62 8.09
N ALA A 66 -5.36 24.91 7.12
CA ALA A 66 -5.10 24.00 6.01
C ALA A 66 -4.55 22.63 6.47
N TRP A 67 -3.66 22.58 7.45
CA TRP A 67 -3.04 21.33 7.89
C TRP A 67 -4.02 20.37 8.58
N PRO A 68 -4.85 20.81 9.54
CA PRO A 68 -5.92 19.97 10.06
C PRO A 68 -6.88 19.48 8.97
N ILE A 69 -7.25 20.33 8.00
CA ILE A 69 -8.13 19.91 6.88
C ILE A 69 -7.47 18.82 6.05
N VAL A 70 -6.20 18.99 5.66
CA VAL A 70 -5.44 17.98 4.91
C VAL A 70 -5.33 16.69 5.71
N TRP A 71 -5.10 16.78 7.02
CA TRP A 71 -5.04 15.63 7.91
C TRP A 71 -6.35 14.82 7.94
N HIS A 72 -7.49 15.50 8.13
CA HIS A 72 -8.81 14.86 8.14
C HIS A 72 -9.16 14.26 6.79
N LEU A 73 -8.91 14.99 5.70
CA LEU A 73 -9.14 14.49 4.34
C LEU A 73 -8.28 13.25 4.06
N GLY A 74 -7.00 13.30 4.42
CA GLY A 74 -6.09 12.18 4.27
C GLY A 74 -6.54 10.95 5.06
N ALA A 75 -6.91 11.13 6.33
CA ALA A 75 -7.42 10.06 7.17
C ALA A 75 -8.72 9.46 6.61
N LEU A 76 -9.65 10.30 6.16
CA LEU A 76 -10.91 9.83 5.55
C LEU A 76 -10.68 9.03 4.28
N LEU A 77 -9.83 9.49 3.38
CA LEU A 77 -9.47 8.76 2.15
C LEU A 77 -8.80 7.42 2.47
N THR A 78 -7.94 7.39 3.49
CA THR A 78 -7.28 6.14 3.94
C THR A 78 -8.31 5.15 4.50
N VAL A 79 -9.25 5.59 5.33
CA VAL A 79 -10.32 4.73 5.86
C VAL A 79 -11.20 4.20 4.74
N LEU A 80 -11.65 5.05 3.82
CA LEU A 80 -12.52 4.62 2.71
C LEU A 80 -11.79 3.67 1.75
N GLY A 81 -10.60 4.04 1.29
CA GLY A 81 -9.82 3.23 0.36
C GLY A 81 -9.36 1.90 0.97
N GLY A 82 -8.86 1.94 2.20
CA GLY A 82 -8.39 0.76 2.93
C GLY A 82 -9.51 -0.19 3.31
N SER A 83 -10.65 0.33 3.77
CA SER A 83 -11.83 -0.50 4.07
C SER A 83 -12.40 -1.12 2.80
N TRP A 84 -12.49 -0.36 1.71
CA TRP A 84 -12.94 -0.91 0.43
C TRP A 84 -12.02 -2.04 -0.04
N PHE A 85 -10.71 -1.83 0.03
CA PHE A 85 -9.75 -2.89 -0.29
C PHE A 85 -9.94 -4.10 0.62
N TRP A 86 -10.05 -3.91 1.92
CA TRP A 86 -10.14 -5.00 2.89
C TRP A 86 -11.37 -5.88 2.68
N PHE A 87 -12.54 -5.29 2.58
CA PHE A 87 -13.79 -6.04 2.55
C PHE A 87 -14.13 -6.63 1.18
N PHE A 88 -13.69 -6.00 0.08
CA PHE A 88 -14.20 -6.34 -1.25
C PHE A 88 -13.13 -6.70 -2.28
N LEU A 89 -11.91 -6.20 -2.14
CA LEU A 89 -10.90 -6.26 -3.20
C LEU A 89 -9.70 -7.13 -2.86
N ARG A 90 -9.54 -7.50 -1.60
CA ARG A 90 -8.46 -8.39 -1.16
C ARG A 90 -8.54 -9.72 -1.91
N VAL A 91 -7.39 -10.23 -2.37
CA VAL A 91 -7.32 -11.44 -3.19
C VAL A 91 -8.00 -12.62 -2.50
N ASP A 92 -7.73 -12.82 -1.20
CA ASP A 92 -8.31 -13.90 -0.40
C ASP A 92 -9.85 -13.86 -0.39
N VAL A 93 -10.43 -12.66 -0.37
CA VAL A 93 -11.89 -12.46 -0.34
C VAL A 93 -12.48 -12.52 -1.74
N TYR A 94 -11.86 -11.82 -2.70
CA TYR A 94 -12.41 -11.69 -4.05
C TYR A 94 -12.20 -12.92 -4.92
N SER A 95 -11.02 -13.53 -4.86
CA SER A 95 -10.63 -14.61 -5.77
C SER A 95 -10.66 -15.99 -5.11
N GLU A 96 -10.35 -16.07 -3.81
CA GLU A 96 -10.28 -17.34 -3.06
C GLU A 96 -11.53 -17.59 -2.22
N ALA A 97 -12.49 -16.67 -2.22
CA ALA A 97 -13.73 -16.75 -1.45
C ALA A 97 -13.55 -16.99 0.06
N HIS A 98 -12.41 -16.59 0.61
CA HIS A 98 -12.20 -16.66 2.05
C HIS A 98 -12.98 -15.56 2.80
N PRO A 99 -13.40 -15.81 4.04
CA PRO A 99 -14.13 -14.81 4.80
C PRO A 99 -13.25 -13.58 5.09
N TRP A 100 -13.86 -12.39 5.10
CA TRP A 100 -13.18 -11.11 5.32
C TRP A 100 -12.44 -11.02 6.66
N TYR A 101 -12.84 -11.80 7.67
CA TYR A 101 -12.22 -11.84 9.00
C TYR A 101 -10.96 -12.74 9.08
N ARG A 102 -10.61 -13.45 8.01
CA ARG A 102 -9.34 -14.19 7.97
C ARG A 102 -8.18 -13.20 7.90
N VAL A 103 -7.39 -13.14 8.96
CA VAL A 103 -6.24 -12.22 9.08
C VAL A 103 -4.95 -13.00 8.97
N ILE A 104 -4.07 -12.60 8.08
CA ILE A 104 -2.69 -13.10 7.98
C ILE A 104 -1.71 -11.99 8.40
N LYS A 105 -0.48 -12.37 8.78
CA LYS A 105 0.54 -11.39 9.25
C LYS A 105 0.78 -10.25 8.25
N ALA A 106 0.72 -10.55 6.96
CA ALA A 106 0.91 -9.55 5.90
C ALA A 106 -0.20 -8.48 5.87
N ASP A 107 -1.38 -8.78 6.40
CA ASP A 107 -2.54 -7.89 6.39
C ASP A 107 -2.53 -6.89 7.56
N LEU A 108 -1.70 -7.13 8.59
CA LEU A 108 -1.60 -6.24 9.75
C LEU A 108 -1.29 -4.79 9.34
N PHE A 109 -0.56 -4.60 8.26
CA PHE A 109 -0.29 -3.27 7.72
C PHE A 109 -1.57 -2.53 7.35
N VAL A 110 -2.44 -3.15 6.54
CA VAL A 110 -3.69 -2.51 6.07
C VAL A 110 -4.63 -2.27 7.24
N LEU A 111 -4.77 -3.26 8.12
CA LEU A 111 -5.62 -3.13 9.31
C LEU A 111 -5.13 -2.04 10.26
N ALA A 112 -3.84 -2.01 10.56
CA ALA A 112 -3.25 -1.00 11.42
C ALA A 112 -3.35 0.41 10.82
N LEU A 113 -3.19 0.54 9.50
CA LEU A 113 -3.32 1.80 8.79
C LEU A 113 -4.75 2.34 8.83
N VAL A 114 -5.73 1.48 8.54
CA VAL A 114 -7.17 1.85 8.63
C VAL A 114 -7.56 2.15 10.07
N ALA A 115 -7.13 1.34 11.03
CA ALA A 115 -7.40 1.55 12.45
C ALA A 115 -6.79 2.86 12.96
N SER A 116 -5.53 3.15 12.62
CA SER A 116 -4.87 4.40 12.96
C SER A 116 -5.65 5.61 12.44
N SER A 117 -6.02 5.61 11.16
CA SER A 117 -6.77 6.71 10.56
C SER A 117 -8.17 6.86 11.16
N LEU A 118 -8.88 5.75 11.42
CA LEU A 118 -10.21 5.73 12.01
C LEU A 118 -10.18 6.25 13.46
N PHE A 119 -9.31 5.69 14.29
CA PHE A 119 -9.22 6.10 15.70
C PHE A 119 -8.71 7.53 15.83
N GLY A 120 -7.83 7.98 14.93
CA GLY A 120 -7.42 9.38 14.85
C GLY A 120 -8.58 10.31 14.53
N LEU A 121 -9.44 9.97 13.59
CA LEU A 121 -10.64 10.75 13.26
C LEU A 121 -11.63 10.82 14.43
N ILE A 122 -11.88 9.68 15.09
CA ILE A 122 -12.78 9.63 16.26
C ILE A 122 -12.21 10.48 17.39
N TRP A 123 -10.93 10.33 17.69
CA TRP A 123 -10.25 11.12 18.72
C TRP A 123 -10.33 12.62 18.42
N SER A 124 -10.02 13.04 17.20
CA SER A 124 -10.12 14.44 16.78
C SER A 124 -11.56 14.98 16.88
N PHE A 125 -12.56 14.16 16.55
CA PHE A 125 -13.98 14.52 16.67
C PHE A 125 -14.39 14.72 18.14
N LEU A 126 -13.98 13.83 19.05
CA LEU A 126 -14.23 13.97 20.49
C LEU A 126 -13.60 15.25 21.05
N GLN A 127 -12.39 15.58 20.62
CA GLN A 127 -11.75 16.84 21.01
C GLN A 127 -12.52 18.07 20.50
N SER A 128 -13.02 18.03 19.27
CA SER A 128 -13.79 19.16 18.70
C SER A 128 -15.11 19.42 19.44
N MET A 129 -15.67 18.39 20.07
CA MET A 129 -16.88 18.49 20.90
C MET A 129 -16.62 18.95 22.35
N SER A 130 -15.41 19.39 22.66
CA SER A 130 -14.99 19.77 24.02
C SER A 130 -15.13 18.63 25.05
N LEU A 131 -15.05 17.40 24.60
CA LEU A 131 -15.08 16.20 25.43
C LEU A 131 -13.70 15.79 25.92
N GLN A 132 -12.75 16.73 25.93
CA GLN A 132 -11.41 16.58 26.49
C GLN A 132 -11.52 16.18 27.98
N ASP A 133 -10.58 15.38 28.44
CA ASP A 133 -10.52 14.82 29.79
C ASP A 133 -11.52 13.70 30.12
N ARG A 134 -12.42 13.36 29.22
CA ARG A 134 -13.25 12.16 29.39
C ARG A 134 -12.40 10.91 29.17
N TRP A 135 -12.84 9.81 29.74
CA TRP A 135 -12.15 8.53 29.60
C TRP A 135 -12.15 8.00 28.15
N ASP A 136 -13.23 8.25 27.39
CA ASP A 136 -13.37 7.87 25.98
C ASP A 136 -12.36 8.59 25.07
N ASP A 137 -12.10 9.88 25.28
CA ASP A 137 -11.05 10.62 24.58
C ASP A 137 -9.67 9.94 24.74
N LYS A 138 -9.33 9.59 25.98
CA LYS A 138 -8.07 8.91 26.30
C LYS A 138 -7.99 7.50 25.71
N VAL A 139 -9.08 6.76 25.69
CA VAL A 139 -9.14 5.42 25.10
C VAL A 139 -8.90 5.47 23.59
N PHE A 140 -9.56 6.37 22.86
CA PHE A 140 -9.35 6.51 21.42
C PHE A 140 -7.95 7.02 21.07
N LEU A 141 -7.37 7.90 21.89
CA LEU A 141 -5.96 8.29 21.76
C LEU A 141 -5.04 7.08 21.92
N VAL A 142 -5.26 6.22 22.92
CA VAL A 142 -4.47 5.00 23.12
C VAL A 142 -4.62 4.06 21.92
N PHE A 143 -5.82 3.85 21.41
CA PHE A 143 -6.02 3.03 20.21
C PHE A 143 -5.32 3.60 18.98
N PHE A 144 -5.34 4.91 18.82
CA PHE A 144 -4.60 5.59 17.77
C PHE A 144 -3.10 5.34 17.89
N ILE A 145 -2.53 5.52 19.09
CA ILE A 145 -1.10 5.27 19.35
C ILE A 145 -0.73 3.81 19.12
N VAL A 146 -1.50 2.87 19.67
CA VAL A 146 -1.24 1.43 19.52
C VAL A 146 -1.30 1.01 18.05
N SER A 147 -2.29 1.52 17.30
CA SER A 147 -2.40 1.23 15.86
C SER A 147 -1.17 1.73 15.10
N ASN A 148 -0.64 2.90 15.44
CA ASN A 148 0.60 3.43 14.84
C ASN A 148 1.83 2.61 15.26
N LEU A 149 1.91 2.15 16.51
CA LEU A 149 2.99 1.26 16.95
C LEU A 149 2.99 -0.06 16.19
N VAL A 150 1.81 -0.67 15.98
CA VAL A 150 1.66 -1.89 15.17
C VAL A 150 2.03 -1.61 13.72
N LEU A 151 1.59 -0.49 13.16
CA LEU A 151 1.86 -0.08 11.79
C LEU A 151 3.37 0.06 11.53
N PHE A 152 4.05 0.87 12.31
CA PHE A 152 5.48 1.15 12.12
C PHE A 152 6.38 0.04 12.67
N GLY A 153 6.04 -0.58 13.78
CA GLY A 153 6.77 -1.73 14.32
C GLY A 153 6.67 -2.99 13.46
N GLY A 154 5.54 -3.13 12.75
CA GLY A 154 5.28 -4.25 11.84
C GLY A 154 5.83 -4.10 10.42
N VAL A 155 6.49 -3.00 10.08
CA VAL A 155 6.98 -2.70 8.70
C VAL A 155 7.76 -3.87 8.11
N TYR A 156 8.70 -4.43 8.87
CA TYR A 156 9.61 -5.48 8.40
C TYR A 156 8.88 -6.76 7.97
N TRP A 157 7.80 -7.14 8.66
CA TRP A 157 7.05 -8.37 8.38
C TRP A 157 5.80 -8.17 7.54
N SER A 158 5.45 -6.92 7.27
CA SER A 158 4.23 -6.57 6.54
C SER A 158 4.49 -6.35 5.05
N LYS A 159 3.42 -6.30 4.28
CA LYS A 159 3.46 -5.89 2.87
C LYS A 159 4.04 -4.48 2.66
N PHE A 160 4.14 -3.67 3.70
CA PHE A 160 4.73 -2.33 3.61
C PHE A 160 6.22 -2.35 3.28
N ALA A 161 6.94 -3.40 3.68
CA ALA A 161 8.36 -3.57 3.37
C ALA A 161 8.65 -3.51 1.85
N HIS A 162 7.71 -3.96 1.01
CA HIS A 162 7.90 -3.95 -0.44
C HIS A 162 8.05 -2.54 -1.03
N MET A 163 7.50 -1.50 -0.39
CA MET A 163 7.69 -0.11 -0.82
C MET A 163 9.17 0.31 -0.80
N PHE A 164 9.94 -0.26 0.12
CA PHE A 164 11.38 0.01 0.24
C PHE A 164 12.21 -0.91 -0.65
N TYR A 165 11.83 -2.19 -0.75
CA TYR A 165 12.59 -3.17 -1.53
C TYR A 165 12.36 -3.08 -3.04
N LYS A 166 11.15 -2.74 -3.51
CA LYS A 166 10.86 -2.62 -4.95
C LYS A 166 11.74 -1.59 -5.67
N PRO A 167 11.87 -0.35 -5.18
CA PRO A 167 12.76 0.63 -5.81
C PRO A 167 14.23 0.19 -5.82
N GLY A 168 14.69 -0.41 -4.73
CA GLY A 168 16.05 -0.94 -4.64
C GLY A 168 16.31 -2.08 -5.63
N ALA A 169 15.40 -3.04 -5.71
CA ALA A 169 15.48 -4.13 -6.66
C ALA A 169 15.39 -3.66 -8.13
N ALA A 170 14.54 -2.67 -8.41
CA ALA A 170 14.44 -2.06 -9.73
C ALA A 170 15.74 -1.34 -10.12
N LEU A 171 16.32 -0.59 -9.19
CA LEU A 171 17.60 0.10 -9.40
C LEU A 171 18.73 -0.92 -9.66
N GLN A 172 18.85 -1.96 -8.82
CA GLN A 172 19.84 -3.01 -8.99
C GLN A 172 19.71 -3.71 -10.35
N LYS A 173 18.47 -4.01 -10.76
CA LYS A 173 18.21 -4.58 -12.07
C LYS A 173 18.69 -3.66 -13.20
N ASN A 174 18.32 -2.38 -13.16
CA ASN A 174 18.70 -1.41 -14.19
C ASN A 174 20.23 -1.23 -14.25
N LEU A 175 20.92 -1.24 -13.12
CA LEU A 175 22.38 -1.20 -13.06
C LEU A 175 23.00 -2.44 -13.68
N ALA A 176 22.53 -3.64 -13.30
CA ALA A 176 23.05 -4.90 -13.84
C ALA A 176 22.72 -5.10 -15.35
N GLU A 177 21.67 -4.47 -15.85
CA GLU A 177 21.40 -4.43 -17.29
C GLU A 177 22.29 -3.41 -18.01
N ALA A 178 22.56 -2.25 -17.40
CA ALA A 178 23.38 -1.19 -17.99
C ALA A 178 24.87 -1.52 -18.04
N ASP A 179 25.39 -2.20 -17.03
CA ASP A 179 26.80 -2.63 -16.96
C ASP A 179 27.07 -3.95 -17.72
N GLY A 180 26.01 -4.62 -18.17
CA GLY A 180 26.07 -5.88 -18.90
C GLY A 180 26.44 -7.11 -18.05
N SER A 181 26.64 -6.95 -16.74
CA SER A 181 26.97 -8.06 -15.82
C SER A 181 25.81 -9.03 -15.66
N ARG A 182 24.59 -8.52 -15.68
CA ARG A 182 23.34 -9.25 -15.41
C ARG A 182 23.39 -10.05 -14.10
N ASP A 183 24.20 -9.62 -13.16
CA ASP A 183 24.34 -10.24 -11.85
C ASP A 183 23.00 -10.37 -11.13
N ASN A 184 22.70 -11.58 -10.66
CA ASN A 184 21.44 -11.92 -10.01
C ASN A 184 20.17 -11.77 -10.88
N LEU A 185 20.31 -11.51 -12.18
CA LEU A 185 19.17 -11.54 -13.10
C LEU A 185 19.01 -12.97 -13.67
N PRO A 186 17.79 -13.45 -13.84
CA PRO A 186 17.57 -14.70 -14.57
C PRO A 186 18.08 -14.53 -16.01
N PRO A 187 18.53 -15.62 -16.67
CA PRO A 187 18.88 -15.58 -18.08
C PRO A 187 17.72 -15.02 -18.88
N GLU A 188 18.05 -14.35 -19.98
CA GLU A 188 17.02 -13.86 -20.90
C GLU A 188 16.12 -15.03 -21.27
N ALA A 189 14.83 -14.87 -21.07
CA ALA A 189 13.91 -15.89 -21.50
C ALA A 189 13.96 -15.93 -23.03
N ASP A 190 14.23 -17.10 -23.58
CA ASP A 190 14.00 -17.34 -25.00
C ASP A 190 12.62 -16.83 -25.34
N ALA A 191 12.57 -15.84 -26.20
CA ALA A 191 11.33 -15.23 -26.64
C ALA A 191 10.98 -15.85 -27.99
N PRO A 192 10.25 -16.99 -28.01
CA PRO A 192 9.85 -17.57 -29.28
C PRO A 192 8.99 -16.58 -30.04
N GLU A 193 9.31 -16.38 -31.31
CA GLU A 193 8.53 -15.50 -32.20
C GLU A 193 7.10 -15.99 -32.40
N GLN A 194 6.87 -17.28 -32.16
CA GLN A 194 5.57 -17.92 -32.30
C GLN A 194 5.24 -18.79 -31.08
N PHE A 195 4.01 -18.75 -30.65
CA PHE A 195 3.46 -19.63 -29.65
C PHE A 195 2.59 -20.69 -30.30
N GLY A 196 2.82 -21.98 -30.00
CA GLY A 196 1.94 -23.07 -30.33
C GLY A 196 1.32 -22.95 -31.74
N LEU A 197 0.06 -22.82 -31.86
CA LEU A 197 -0.74 -22.77 -33.11
C LEU A 197 -0.35 -21.67 -34.14
N GLY A 198 0.89 -21.21 -34.16
CA GLY A 198 1.37 -20.20 -35.12
C GLY A 198 0.97 -18.76 -34.78
N ILE A 199 0.50 -18.53 -33.56
CA ILE A 199 0.17 -17.17 -33.09
C ILE A 199 1.45 -16.38 -32.94
N LYS A 200 1.59 -15.27 -33.67
CA LYS A 200 2.71 -14.35 -33.52
C LYS A 200 2.66 -13.68 -32.15
N ARG A 201 3.83 -13.53 -31.54
CA ARG A 201 3.97 -12.76 -30.31
C ARG A 201 3.77 -11.29 -30.62
N GLU A 202 2.72 -10.70 -30.04
CA GLU A 202 2.60 -9.24 -29.99
C GLU A 202 3.34 -8.73 -28.75
N GLU A 203 4.03 -7.60 -28.90
CA GLU A 203 4.57 -6.91 -27.73
C GLU A 203 3.43 -6.57 -26.77
N PRO A 204 3.64 -6.76 -25.45
CA PRO A 204 2.62 -6.39 -24.48
C PRO A 204 2.31 -4.91 -24.64
N LYS A 205 1.06 -4.60 -24.99
CA LYS A 205 0.57 -3.22 -25.02
C LYS A 205 0.65 -2.69 -23.59
N HIS A 206 1.47 -1.69 -23.41
CA HIS A 206 1.52 -0.94 -22.17
C HIS A 206 0.25 -0.10 -22.08
N TYR A 207 -0.64 -0.48 -21.17
CA TYR A 207 -1.84 0.29 -20.85
C TYR A 207 -1.58 1.17 -19.61
#